data_db645e5d09b10dd36ff453f4bb4a8973
#
_entry.id   db645e5d09b10dd36ff453f4bb4a8973
#
_cell.length_a   1.000
_cell.length_b   1.000
_cell.length_c   1.000
_cell.angle_alpha   90.00
_cell.angle_beta   90.00
_cell.angle_gamma   90.00
#
_symmetry.space_group_name_H-M   'P 1'
#
loop_
_entity.id
_entity.type
_entity.pdbx_description
1 polymer ?
#
loop_
_entity_poly.entity_id
_entity_poly.type
_entity_poly.pdbx_seq_one_letter_code
_entity_poly.pdbx_strand_id
1 'polypeptide(L)'
;PVSDAPSRASRAVKDGSVLFSLVRPYLENIALVEEKHSNCIASTGFYVCNSNGVLLPEFMFFLMISGYVVNGLNQYMKGDNSPSISKDNIENWLYPVPPIGEQQTICAKLKTVFTLVENVEKSLN
;
A
#
# COMPACT_ATOMS: atom_id res chain seq x y z
N PRO A 1 15.51 17.48 -8.47
CA PRO A 1 15.33 16.34 -9.37
C PRO A 1 15.72 15.03 -8.72
N VAL A 2 15.14 13.96 -9.20
CA VAL A 2 15.39 12.62 -8.65
C VAL A 2 16.85 12.23 -8.73
N SER A 3 17.54 12.68 -9.75
CA SER A 3 18.97 12.42 -9.95
C SER A 3 19.86 12.96 -8.83
N ASP A 4 19.38 13.95 -8.08
CA ASP A 4 20.11 14.52 -6.96
C ASP A 4 19.76 13.87 -5.63
N ALA A 5 18.84 12.93 -5.61
CA ALA A 5 18.41 12.26 -4.40
C ALA A 5 19.50 11.28 -3.89
N PRO A 6 19.53 11.03 -2.57
CA PRO A 6 20.42 9.99 -2.04
C PRO A 6 20.20 8.65 -2.74
N SER A 7 21.23 7.83 -2.80
CA SER A 7 21.17 6.55 -3.50
C SER A 7 20.06 5.61 -2.98
N ARG A 8 19.63 5.81 -1.72
CA ARG A 8 18.55 5.01 -1.12
C ARG A 8 17.15 5.55 -1.42
N ALA A 9 17.04 6.78 -1.91
CA ALA A 9 15.76 7.35 -2.31
C ALA A 9 15.51 6.95 -3.75
N SER A 10 14.58 6.04 -3.96
CA SER A 10 14.44 5.38 -5.25
C SER A 10 13.31 5.89 -6.12
N ARG A 11 12.28 6.51 -5.56
CA ARG A 11 11.11 6.90 -6.34
C ARG A 11 10.42 8.14 -5.81
N ALA A 12 9.93 8.96 -6.74
CA ALA A 12 9.06 10.08 -6.41
C ALA A 12 7.69 9.57 -5.98
N VAL A 13 7.13 10.20 -4.97
CA VAL A 13 5.82 9.87 -4.42
C VAL A 13 4.82 10.89 -4.95
N LYS A 14 3.66 10.42 -5.39
CA LYS A 14 2.60 11.25 -5.94
C LYS A 14 1.36 11.20 -5.05
N ASP A 15 0.47 12.17 -5.22
CA ASP A 15 -0.87 12.09 -4.62
C ASP A 15 -1.55 10.81 -5.12
N GLY A 16 -2.08 10.03 -4.20
CA GLY A 16 -2.70 8.76 -4.54
C GLY A 16 -1.76 7.56 -4.62
N SER A 17 -0.44 7.74 -4.44
CA SER A 17 0.48 6.62 -4.32
C SER A 17 0.23 5.85 -3.04
N VAL A 18 0.50 4.55 -3.06
CA VAL A 18 0.47 3.71 -1.86
C VAL A 18 1.90 3.27 -1.57
N LEU A 19 2.36 3.54 -0.35
CA LEU A 19 3.67 3.11 0.13
C LEU A 19 3.53 1.77 0.83
N PHE A 20 4.27 0.77 0.39
CA PHE A 20 4.25 -0.57 0.97
C PHE A 20 5.64 -0.89 1.50
N SER A 21 5.74 -1.18 2.80
CA SER A 21 7.03 -1.52 3.39
C SER A 21 7.51 -2.89 2.92
N LEU A 22 8.72 -2.95 2.38
CA LEU A 22 9.37 -4.20 1.98
C LEU A 22 9.99 -4.92 3.17
N VAL A 23 10.29 -4.18 4.25
CA VAL A 23 10.89 -4.74 5.47
C VAL A 23 9.78 -5.07 6.44
N ARG A 24 9.78 -6.31 6.95
CA ARG A 24 8.77 -6.79 7.89
C ARG A 24 7.35 -6.45 7.40
N PRO A 25 6.95 -6.91 6.20
CA PRO A 25 5.65 -6.56 5.64
C PRO A 25 4.48 -7.01 6.53
N TYR A 26 4.68 -7.98 7.40
CA TYR A 26 3.66 -8.42 8.35
C TYR A 26 3.26 -7.34 9.36
N LEU A 27 4.08 -6.30 9.53
CA LEU A 27 3.73 -5.16 10.39
C LEU A 27 2.78 -4.18 9.70
N GLU A 28 2.52 -4.39 8.42
CA GLU A 28 1.53 -3.62 7.64
C GLU A 28 1.77 -2.11 7.67
N ASN A 29 3.04 -1.70 7.53
CA ASN A 29 3.39 -0.29 7.38
C ASN A 29 3.08 0.14 5.95
N ILE A 30 1.80 0.42 5.70
CA ILE A 30 1.26 0.73 4.37
C ILE A 30 0.50 2.04 4.49
N ALA A 31 0.76 2.97 3.60
CA ALA A 31 0.16 4.29 3.66
C ALA A 31 -0.31 4.79 2.31
N LEU A 32 -1.49 5.39 2.29
CA LEU A 32 -1.98 6.13 1.13
C LEU A 32 -1.43 7.56 1.22
N VAL A 33 -0.80 8.03 0.15
CA VAL A 33 -0.20 9.35 0.10
C VAL A 33 -1.25 10.41 -0.22
N GLU A 34 -1.34 11.42 0.64
CA GLU A 34 -2.20 12.57 0.43
C GLU A 34 -1.45 13.64 -0.37
N GLU A 35 -2.18 14.55 -0.98
CA GLU A 35 -1.65 15.62 -1.82
C GLU A 35 -0.51 16.39 -1.17
N LYS A 36 -0.63 16.69 0.13
CA LYS A 36 0.39 17.44 0.88
C LYS A 36 1.75 16.76 0.93
N HIS A 37 1.80 15.46 0.65
CA HIS A 37 3.03 14.67 0.66
C HIS A 37 3.45 14.20 -0.72
N SER A 38 2.78 14.66 -1.76
CA SER A 38 2.97 14.15 -3.12
C SER A 38 4.34 14.40 -3.73
N ASN A 39 5.11 15.33 -3.19
CA ASN A 39 6.44 15.63 -3.70
C ASN A 39 7.57 14.97 -2.91
N CYS A 40 7.23 14.12 -1.95
CA CYS A 40 8.22 13.39 -1.17
C CYS A 40 8.86 12.27 -1.98
N ILE A 41 10.04 11.84 -1.53
CA ILE A 41 10.75 10.71 -2.15
C ILE A 41 10.80 9.57 -1.13
N ALA A 42 10.35 8.40 -1.53
CA ALA A 42 10.39 7.22 -0.68
C ALA A 42 11.78 6.59 -0.66
N SER A 43 12.17 6.02 0.48
CA SER A 43 13.40 5.27 0.59
C SER A 43 13.29 3.91 -0.11
N THR A 44 14.41 3.23 -0.32
CA THR A 44 14.43 1.89 -0.94
C THR A 44 13.77 0.81 -0.08
N GLY A 45 13.52 1.09 1.21
CA GLY A 45 12.77 0.17 2.08
C GLY A 45 11.28 0.13 1.82
N PHE A 46 10.78 1.03 0.97
CA PHE A 46 9.36 1.07 0.59
C PHE A 46 9.21 0.88 -0.91
N TYR A 47 8.15 0.20 -1.28
CA TYR A 47 7.71 0.14 -2.68
C TYR A 47 6.61 1.18 -2.90
N VAL A 48 6.76 1.98 -3.94
CA VAL A 48 5.77 3.01 -4.29
C VAL A 48 4.84 2.44 -5.34
N CYS A 49 3.57 2.25 -4.97
CA CYS A 49 2.55 1.76 -5.87
C CYS A 49 1.83 2.94 -6.53
N ASN A 50 1.93 3.02 -7.86
CA ASN A 50 1.22 4.02 -8.65
C ASN A 50 0.27 3.30 -9.60
N SER A 51 -1.00 3.69 -9.59
CA SER A 51 -2.03 2.96 -10.32
C SER A 51 -2.09 3.27 -11.82
N ASN A 52 -1.58 4.42 -12.23
CA ASN A 52 -1.63 4.87 -13.63
C ASN A 52 -3.05 4.89 -14.20
N GLY A 53 -4.04 5.18 -13.35
CA GLY A 53 -5.44 5.27 -13.77
C GLY A 53 -6.19 3.95 -13.82
N VAL A 54 -5.53 2.82 -13.60
CA VAL A 54 -6.17 1.50 -13.64
C VAL A 54 -6.90 1.18 -12.34
N LEU A 55 -6.31 1.59 -11.22
CA LEU A 55 -6.90 1.41 -9.89
C LEU A 55 -7.16 2.77 -9.26
N LEU A 56 -8.29 2.91 -8.60
CA LEU A 56 -8.52 4.09 -7.75
C LEU A 56 -7.53 4.04 -6.59
N PRO A 57 -6.95 5.18 -6.18
CA PRO A 57 -5.98 5.20 -5.08
C PRO A 57 -6.49 4.53 -3.80
N GLU A 58 -7.74 4.80 -3.41
CA GLU A 58 -8.33 4.18 -2.23
C GLU A 58 -8.49 2.68 -2.40
N PHE A 59 -8.92 2.22 -3.59
CA PHE A 59 -9.04 0.79 -3.86
C PHE A 59 -7.67 0.12 -3.79
N MET A 60 -6.66 0.74 -4.38
CA MET A 60 -5.29 0.24 -4.33
C MET A 60 -4.81 0.12 -2.89
N PHE A 61 -5.09 1.13 -2.05
CA PHE A 61 -4.74 1.08 -0.64
C PHE A 61 -5.42 -0.12 0.06
N PHE A 62 -6.74 -0.25 -0.10
CA PHE A 62 -7.47 -1.35 0.52
C PHE A 62 -6.98 -2.72 0.04
N LEU A 63 -6.65 -2.81 -1.25
CA LEU A 63 -6.10 -4.05 -1.82
C LEU A 63 -4.76 -4.40 -1.18
N MET A 64 -3.86 -3.41 -1.06
CA MET A 64 -2.52 -3.65 -0.53
C MET A 64 -2.52 -3.99 0.96
N ILE A 65 -3.50 -3.54 1.73
CA ILE A 65 -3.62 -3.91 3.14
C ILE A 65 -4.41 -5.21 3.34
N SER A 66 -4.99 -5.77 2.28
CA SER A 66 -5.81 -6.97 2.39
C SER A 66 -4.98 -8.18 2.78
N GLY A 67 -5.64 -9.15 3.45
CA GLY A 67 -4.99 -10.41 3.79
C GLY A 67 -4.50 -11.17 2.56
N TYR A 68 -5.21 -11.07 1.44
CA TYR A 68 -4.79 -11.68 0.19
C TYR A 68 -3.39 -11.21 -0.23
N VAL A 69 -3.12 -9.92 -0.15
CA VAL A 69 -1.82 -9.36 -0.56
C VAL A 69 -0.79 -9.54 0.56
N VAL A 70 -1.08 -9.09 1.77
CA VAL A 70 -0.10 -9.11 2.87
C VAL A 70 0.32 -10.54 3.21
N ASN A 71 -0.64 -11.43 3.43
CA ASN A 71 -0.31 -12.81 3.79
C ASN A 71 0.33 -13.56 2.61
N GLY A 72 -0.11 -13.25 1.38
CA GLY A 72 0.50 -13.85 0.20
C GLY A 72 1.94 -13.43 0.02
N LEU A 73 2.25 -12.16 0.20
CA LEU A 73 3.62 -11.66 0.07
C LEU A 73 4.52 -12.09 1.22
N ASN A 74 3.98 -12.26 2.42
CA ASN A 74 4.76 -12.70 3.58
C ASN A 74 5.46 -14.04 3.35
N GLN A 75 4.90 -14.90 2.49
CA GLN A 75 5.54 -16.19 2.19
C GLN A 75 6.90 -16.06 1.51
N TYR A 76 7.20 -14.90 0.93
CA TYR A 76 8.47 -14.65 0.25
C TYR A 76 9.50 -13.94 1.12
N MET A 77 9.21 -13.72 2.40
CA MET A 77 10.13 -13.05 3.30
C MET A 77 11.45 -13.82 3.44
N LYS A 78 12.56 -13.08 3.41
CA LYS A 78 13.91 -13.61 3.62
C LYS A 78 14.65 -12.74 4.62
N GLY A 79 15.51 -13.37 5.41
CA GLY A 79 16.31 -12.69 6.43
C GLY A 79 15.87 -13.08 7.82
N ASP A 80 16.81 -13.05 8.78
CA ASP A 80 16.55 -13.50 10.15
C ASP A 80 16.10 -12.36 11.06
N ASN A 81 16.84 -11.25 11.06
CA ASN A 81 16.59 -10.13 11.98
C ASN A 81 15.58 -9.12 11.43
N SER A 82 15.65 -8.86 10.13
CA SER A 82 14.73 -7.94 9.46
C SER A 82 14.19 -8.61 8.20
N PRO A 83 13.26 -9.57 8.36
CA PRO A 83 12.74 -10.27 7.20
C PRO A 83 12.09 -9.29 6.20
N SER A 84 12.39 -9.48 4.93
CA SER A 84 11.93 -8.58 3.90
C SER A 84 11.52 -9.32 2.63
N ILE A 85 10.71 -8.66 1.82
CA ILE A 85 10.36 -9.12 0.48
C ILE A 85 11.05 -8.22 -0.54
N SER A 86 11.14 -8.69 -1.77
CA SER A 86 11.75 -7.92 -2.84
C SER A 86 10.69 -7.15 -3.62
N LYS A 87 11.15 -6.15 -4.35
CA LYS A 87 10.34 -5.43 -5.32
C LYS A 87 9.68 -6.40 -6.31
N ASP A 88 10.44 -7.42 -6.78
CA ASP A 88 9.92 -8.40 -7.73
C ASP A 88 8.75 -9.20 -7.15
N ASN A 89 8.78 -9.50 -5.86
CA ASN A 89 7.67 -10.20 -5.21
C ASN A 89 6.37 -9.40 -5.35
N ILE A 90 6.42 -8.09 -5.10
CA ILE A 90 5.25 -7.22 -5.23
C ILE A 90 4.83 -7.13 -6.69
N GLU A 91 5.75 -6.93 -7.61
CA GLU A 91 5.44 -6.72 -9.03
C GLU A 91 4.88 -7.96 -9.70
N ASN A 92 5.28 -9.15 -9.24
CA ASN A 92 4.82 -10.40 -9.83
C ASN A 92 3.58 -11.00 -9.16
N TRP A 93 3.10 -10.41 -8.07
CA TRP A 93 1.88 -10.86 -7.42
C TRP A 93 0.67 -10.55 -8.31
N LEU A 94 -0.29 -11.45 -8.36
CA LEU A 94 -1.49 -11.27 -9.18
C LEU A 94 -2.53 -10.45 -8.43
N TYR A 95 -2.86 -9.28 -8.97
CA TYR A 95 -3.82 -8.37 -8.35
C TYR A 95 -5.13 -8.37 -9.11
N PRO A 96 -6.28 -8.42 -8.42
CA PRO A 96 -7.57 -8.23 -9.08
C PRO A 96 -7.73 -6.77 -9.50
N VAL A 97 -8.23 -6.54 -10.72
CA VAL A 97 -8.49 -5.21 -11.24
C VAL A 97 -9.93 -5.17 -11.75
N PRO A 98 -10.91 -4.97 -10.86
CA PRO A 98 -12.30 -4.85 -11.29
C PRO A 98 -12.53 -3.53 -12.03
N PRO A 99 -13.63 -3.41 -12.79
CA PRO A 99 -13.98 -2.13 -13.40
C PRO A 99 -14.08 -1.01 -12.36
N ILE A 100 -13.83 0.22 -12.79
CA ILE A 100 -13.80 1.38 -11.89
C ILE A 100 -15.09 1.51 -11.06
N GLY A 101 -16.24 1.26 -11.67
CA GLY A 101 -17.51 1.31 -10.94
C GLY A 101 -17.59 0.31 -9.78
N GLU A 102 -17.05 -0.88 -9.98
CA GLU A 102 -16.98 -1.88 -8.90
C GLU A 102 -15.98 -1.46 -7.82
N GLN A 103 -14.85 -0.87 -8.21
CA GLN A 103 -13.88 -0.34 -7.25
C GLN A 103 -14.54 0.70 -6.35
N GLN A 104 -15.32 1.61 -6.94
CA GLN A 104 -16.04 2.64 -6.18
C GLN A 104 -17.01 2.02 -5.19
N THR A 105 -17.77 1.02 -5.61
CA THR A 105 -18.74 0.32 -4.76
C THR A 105 -18.04 -0.39 -3.61
N ILE A 106 -16.93 -1.08 -3.89
CA ILE A 106 -16.16 -1.80 -2.87
C ILE A 106 -15.60 -0.82 -1.85
N CYS A 107 -15.02 0.29 -2.30
CA CYS A 107 -14.47 1.30 -1.40
C CYS A 107 -15.55 1.89 -0.49
N ALA A 108 -16.72 2.20 -1.03
CA ALA A 108 -17.83 2.74 -0.24
C ALA A 108 -18.25 1.75 0.85
N LYS A 109 -18.37 0.48 0.52
CA LYS A 109 -18.72 -0.57 1.48
C LYS A 109 -17.67 -0.75 2.57
N LEU A 110 -16.39 -0.76 2.19
CA LEU A 110 -15.30 -0.90 3.15
C LEU A 110 -15.24 0.28 4.10
N LYS A 111 -15.43 1.49 3.61
CA LYS A 111 -15.45 2.68 4.47
C LYS A 111 -16.58 2.61 5.49
N THR A 112 -17.76 2.14 5.07
CA THR A 112 -18.89 1.94 5.98
C THR A 112 -18.55 0.92 7.07
N VAL A 113 -17.96 -0.21 6.70
CA VAL A 113 -17.58 -1.25 7.65
C VAL A 113 -16.54 -0.74 8.65
N PHE A 114 -15.50 -0.05 8.17
CA PHE A 114 -14.47 0.49 9.05
C PHE A 114 -15.04 1.54 10.01
N THR A 115 -15.96 2.37 9.57
CA THR A 115 -16.62 3.35 10.43
C THR A 115 -17.42 2.66 11.52
N LEU A 116 -18.15 1.59 11.19
CA LEU A 116 -18.91 0.81 12.18
C LEU A 116 -17.98 0.15 13.20
N VAL A 117 -16.85 -0.40 12.76
CA VAL A 117 -15.86 -1.00 13.66
C VAL A 117 -15.29 0.04 14.60
N GLU A 118 -14.93 1.22 14.12
CA GLU A 118 -14.43 2.32 14.94
C GLU A 118 -15.45 2.74 16.00
N ASN A 119 -16.74 2.82 15.62
CA ASN A 119 -17.79 3.19 16.56
C ASN A 119 -17.98 2.13 17.65
N VAL A 120 -17.87 0.85 17.31
CA VAL A 120 -17.92 -0.23 18.29
C VAL A 120 -16.74 -0.13 19.27
N GLU A 121 -15.53 0.08 18.74
CA GLU A 121 -14.34 0.24 19.58
C GLU A 121 -14.49 1.41 20.56
N LYS A 122 -14.99 2.54 20.09
CA LYS A 122 -15.22 3.71 20.94
C LYS A 122 -16.24 3.43 22.03
N SER A 123 -17.27 2.65 21.75
CA SER A 123 -18.30 2.34 22.75
C SER A 123 -17.84 1.33 23.80
N LEU A 124 -16.77 0.58 23.51
CA LEU A 124 -16.19 -0.37 24.45
C LEU A 124 -15.18 0.28 25.44
N ASN A 125 -14.75 1.48 25.12
CA ASN A 125 -13.83 2.25 25.97
C ASN A 125 -14.62 3.22 26.89
#